data_0b9b619973b7663d7e3ad7eb6dbaa6ef
#
_entry.id   0b9b619973b7663d7e3ad7eb6dbaa6ef
#
_cell.length_a   1.000
_cell.length_b   1.000
_cell.length_c   1.000
_cell.angle_alpha   90.00
_cell.angle_beta   90.00
_cell.angle_gamma   90.00
#
_symmetry.space_group_name_H-M   'P 1'
#
loop_
_entity.id
_entity.type
_entity.pdbx_description
1 polymer ?
#
loop_
_entity_poly.entity_id
_entity_poly.type
_entity_poly.pdbx_seq_one_letter_code
_entity_poly.pdbx_strand_id
1 'polypeptide(L)'
;MADDTFITTAFANIGLSGDYGTSWFLTRLIGPSRALELMLTASRITAKECLDLGIVNTITPYEEVRNRARQLALDIANGPRTALRYMKENINRAVNSDLKTCLSGEARALMQCSRTDDHKEAVRAFMEKRPPIFNNPR
;
A
#
# COMPACT_ATOMS: atom_id res chain seq x y z
N MET A 1 -3.30 2.34 11.58
CA MET A 1 -2.65 3.07 12.70
C MET A 1 -3.65 3.17 13.83
N ALA A 2 -3.21 3.13 15.11
CA ALA A 2 -4.10 3.41 16.23
C ALA A 2 -4.51 4.88 16.24
N ASP A 3 -5.75 5.16 16.63
CA ASP A 3 -6.33 6.52 16.59
C ASP A 3 -5.80 7.45 17.69
N ASP A 4 -5.29 6.87 18.79
CA ASP A 4 -4.71 7.55 19.95
C ASP A 4 -3.18 7.78 19.85
N THR A 5 -2.56 7.49 18.71
CA THR A 5 -1.12 7.58 18.52
C THR A 5 -0.72 8.74 17.59
N PHE A 6 0.57 8.99 17.51
CA PHE A 6 1.16 10.01 16.64
C PHE A 6 2.44 9.47 15.99
N ILE A 7 2.92 10.15 14.97
CA ILE A 7 4.27 9.97 14.42
C ILE A 7 5.05 11.29 14.51
N THR A 8 6.36 11.18 14.50
CA THR A 8 7.28 12.31 14.35
C THR A 8 8.56 11.82 13.65
N THR A 9 9.20 12.67 12.89
CA THR A 9 10.50 12.36 12.28
C THR A 9 11.65 12.43 13.28
N ALA A 10 11.54 13.27 14.31
CA ALA A 10 12.43 13.44 15.45
C ALA A 10 13.93 13.69 15.17
N PHE A 11 14.40 13.53 13.93
CA PHE A 11 15.83 13.64 13.56
C PHE A 11 16.42 15.01 13.87
N ALA A 12 15.68 16.10 13.58
CA ALA A 12 16.13 17.46 13.86
C ALA A 12 16.43 17.70 15.35
N ASN A 13 15.65 17.06 16.25
CA ASN A 13 15.79 17.19 17.70
C ASN A 13 17.11 16.61 18.24
N ILE A 14 17.76 15.74 17.48
CA ILE A 14 19.01 15.07 17.84
C ILE A 14 20.16 15.39 16.87
N GLY A 15 19.97 16.40 16.02
CA GLY A 15 20.99 16.88 15.08
C GLY A 15 21.29 15.93 13.92
N LEU A 16 20.37 15.05 13.55
CA LEU A 16 20.49 14.14 12.42
C LEU A 16 19.62 14.59 11.24
N SER A 17 20.02 14.23 10.03
CA SER A 17 19.36 14.65 8.79
C SER A 17 18.23 13.72 8.34
N GLY A 18 18.07 12.57 8.96
CA GLY A 18 17.11 11.55 8.55
C GLY A 18 17.78 10.22 8.22
N ASP A 19 17.01 9.12 8.29
CA ASP A 19 17.45 7.76 7.97
C ASP A 19 16.29 6.93 7.42
N TYR A 20 16.55 5.64 7.11
CA TYR A 20 15.57 4.65 6.61
C TYR A 20 14.77 5.09 5.37
N GLY A 21 15.29 6.04 4.59
CA GLY A 21 14.60 6.58 3.42
C GLY A 21 13.43 7.51 3.76
N THR A 22 13.36 8.06 4.96
CA THR A 22 12.26 8.91 5.42
C THR A 22 11.99 10.05 4.46
N SER A 23 13.02 10.77 4.01
CA SER A 23 12.88 11.87 3.04
C SER A 23 12.31 11.39 1.70
N TRP A 24 12.75 10.21 1.23
CA TRP A 24 12.28 9.63 -0.04
C TRP A 24 10.80 9.23 0.04
N PHE A 25 10.41 8.54 1.10
CA PHE A 25 9.03 8.07 1.27
C PHE A 25 8.07 9.23 1.55
N LEU A 26 8.39 10.13 2.48
CA LEU A 26 7.51 11.25 2.82
C LEU A 26 7.29 12.18 1.62
N THR A 27 8.33 12.51 0.87
CA THR A 27 8.20 13.36 -0.31
C THR A 27 7.22 12.78 -1.33
N ARG A 28 7.18 11.46 -1.49
CA ARG A 28 6.28 10.77 -2.41
C ARG A 28 4.87 10.62 -1.88
N LEU A 29 4.71 10.49 -0.57
CA LEU A 29 3.39 10.36 0.06
C LEU A 29 2.66 11.69 0.17
N ILE A 30 3.35 12.75 0.60
CA ILE A 30 2.70 14.01 1.00
C ILE A 30 3.25 15.25 0.28
N GLY A 31 4.14 15.03 -0.68
CA GLY A 31 4.79 16.11 -1.43
C GLY A 31 5.97 16.77 -0.69
N PRO A 32 6.86 17.46 -1.43
CA PRO A 32 8.10 17.97 -0.86
C PRO A 32 7.91 19.06 0.21
N SER A 33 6.92 19.93 0.07
CA SER A 33 6.70 21.02 1.01
C SER A 33 6.34 20.53 2.40
N ARG A 34 5.35 19.63 2.49
CA ARG A 34 4.92 19.06 3.79
C ARG A 34 5.98 18.12 4.37
N ALA A 35 6.66 17.33 3.53
CA ALA A 35 7.76 16.49 3.97
C ALA A 35 8.88 17.32 4.60
N LEU A 36 9.24 18.46 3.96
CA LEU A 36 10.25 19.37 4.47
C LEU A 36 9.83 19.98 5.82
N GLU A 37 8.61 20.46 5.93
CA GLU A 37 8.07 20.99 7.19
C GLU A 37 8.19 19.98 8.33
N LEU A 38 7.69 18.76 8.13
CA LEU A 38 7.77 17.70 9.14
C LEU A 38 9.21 17.32 9.51
N MET A 39 10.11 17.25 8.51
CA MET A 39 11.51 16.92 8.76
C MET A 39 12.24 18.02 9.56
N LEU A 40 12.00 19.29 9.24
CA LEU A 40 12.69 20.42 9.88
C LEU A 40 12.13 20.74 11.27
N THR A 41 10.82 20.62 11.47
CA THR A 41 10.16 20.95 12.74
C THR A 41 10.13 19.80 13.73
N ALA A 42 10.29 18.56 13.23
CA ALA A 42 10.07 17.33 14.00
C ALA A 42 8.72 17.33 14.75
N SER A 43 7.73 17.98 14.19
CA SER A 43 6.38 18.09 14.76
C SER A 43 5.75 16.70 14.93
N ARG A 44 4.95 16.58 15.99
CA ARG A 44 4.06 15.42 16.16
C ARG A 44 2.84 15.61 15.28
N ILE A 45 2.50 14.60 14.50
CA ILE A 45 1.28 14.54 13.70
C ILE A 45 0.40 13.39 14.22
N THR A 46 -0.84 13.71 14.50
CA THR A 46 -1.83 12.77 15.04
C THR A 46 -2.23 11.71 14.02
N ALA A 47 -2.87 10.65 14.48
CA ALA A 47 -3.41 9.62 13.59
C ALA A 47 -4.36 10.19 12.54
N LYS A 48 -5.22 11.15 12.95
CA LYS A 48 -6.14 11.82 12.02
C LYS A 48 -5.41 12.60 10.94
N GLU A 49 -4.40 13.39 11.32
CA GLU A 49 -3.57 14.14 10.36
C GLU A 49 -2.81 13.18 9.42
N CYS A 50 -2.32 12.05 9.94
CA CYS A 50 -1.68 11.01 9.11
C CYS A 50 -2.65 10.44 8.06
N LEU A 51 -3.92 10.24 8.43
CA LEU A 51 -4.97 9.79 7.51
C LEU A 51 -5.29 10.87 6.48
N ASP A 52 -5.49 12.11 6.90
CA ASP A 52 -5.82 13.25 6.04
C ASP A 52 -4.68 13.56 5.03
N LEU A 53 -3.44 13.31 5.42
CA LEU A 53 -2.25 13.44 4.58
C LEU A 53 -1.99 12.22 3.67
N GLY A 54 -2.67 11.13 3.86
CA GLY A 54 -2.44 9.89 3.11
C GLY A 54 -1.17 9.12 3.53
N ILE A 55 -0.63 9.40 4.72
CA ILE A 55 0.51 8.65 5.29
C ILE A 55 0.05 7.25 5.73
N VAL A 56 -1.18 7.15 6.23
CA VAL A 56 -1.84 5.90 6.57
C VAL A 56 -3.18 5.77 5.85
N ASN A 57 -3.60 4.54 5.57
CA ASN A 57 -4.85 4.25 4.85
C ASN A 57 -6.06 4.12 5.79
N THR A 58 -5.84 3.84 7.07
CA THR A 58 -6.91 3.59 8.04
C THR A 58 -6.42 3.90 9.45
N ILE A 59 -7.31 4.46 10.25
CA ILE A 59 -7.16 4.58 11.70
C ILE A 59 -8.24 3.75 12.39
N THR A 60 -7.95 3.23 13.58
CA THR A 60 -8.84 2.36 14.35
C THR A 60 -8.46 2.39 15.83
N PRO A 61 -9.35 2.08 16.77
CA PRO A 61 -9.00 1.93 18.19
C PRO A 61 -7.79 1.00 18.38
N TYR A 62 -6.93 1.34 19.34
CA TYR A 62 -5.67 0.61 19.58
C TYR A 62 -5.87 -0.91 19.69
N GLU A 63 -6.87 -1.35 20.44
CA GLU A 63 -7.21 -2.75 20.68
C GLU A 63 -7.63 -3.51 19.40
N GLU A 64 -8.12 -2.80 18.38
CA GLU A 64 -8.59 -3.38 17.12
C GLU A 64 -7.50 -3.44 16.04
N VAL A 65 -6.40 -2.68 16.17
CA VAL A 65 -5.35 -2.55 15.15
C VAL A 65 -4.87 -3.92 14.67
N ARG A 66 -4.57 -4.81 15.60
CA ARG A 66 -4.04 -6.15 15.28
C ARG A 66 -5.05 -6.99 14.51
N ASN A 67 -6.30 -6.98 14.94
CA ASN A 67 -7.37 -7.76 14.30
C ASN A 67 -7.66 -7.21 12.91
N ARG A 68 -7.71 -5.88 12.76
CA ARG A 68 -7.93 -5.23 11.48
C ARG A 68 -6.80 -5.50 10.49
N ALA A 69 -5.56 -5.40 10.94
CA ALA A 69 -4.40 -5.72 10.11
C ALA A 69 -4.39 -7.19 9.68
N ARG A 70 -4.71 -8.10 10.61
CA ARG A 70 -4.82 -9.53 10.30
C ARG A 70 -5.92 -9.83 9.29
N GLN A 71 -7.10 -9.22 9.45
CA GLN A 71 -8.20 -9.41 8.50
C GLN A 71 -7.81 -8.94 7.11
N LEU A 72 -7.24 -7.74 6.96
CA LEU A 72 -6.76 -7.24 5.69
C LEU A 72 -5.71 -8.18 5.05
N ALA A 73 -4.79 -8.69 5.87
CA ALA A 73 -3.78 -9.62 5.39
C ALA A 73 -4.40 -10.95 4.91
N LEU A 74 -5.42 -11.46 5.60
CA LEU A 74 -6.15 -12.66 5.18
C LEU A 74 -6.95 -12.42 3.90
N ASP A 75 -7.62 -11.28 3.78
CA ASP A 75 -8.36 -10.92 2.57
C ASP A 75 -7.43 -10.88 1.35
N ILE A 76 -6.24 -10.28 1.50
CA ILE A 76 -5.22 -10.26 0.46
C ILE A 76 -4.67 -11.67 0.19
N ALA A 77 -4.38 -12.45 1.23
CA ALA A 77 -3.82 -13.80 1.09
C ALA A 77 -4.77 -14.78 0.38
N ASN A 78 -6.08 -14.57 0.54
CA ASN A 78 -7.12 -15.35 -0.13
C ASN A 78 -7.41 -14.86 -1.56
N GLY A 79 -6.79 -13.79 -2.01
CA GLY A 79 -6.94 -13.25 -3.35
C GLY A 79 -6.12 -13.98 -4.43
N PRO A 80 -6.27 -13.61 -5.70
CA PRO A 80 -5.58 -14.22 -6.84
C PRO A 80 -4.08 -13.88 -6.80
N ARG A 81 -3.26 -14.79 -6.29
CA ARG A 81 -1.84 -14.60 -5.99
C ARG A 81 -1.04 -13.96 -7.13
N THR A 82 -1.19 -14.47 -8.34
CA THR A 82 -0.45 -13.98 -9.51
C THR A 82 -0.83 -12.54 -9.85
N ALA A 83 -2.13 -12.21 -9.82
CA ALA A 83 -2.60 -10.85 -10.07
C ALA A 83 -2.13 -9.86 -9.00
N LEU A 84 -2.25 -10.22 -7.72
CA LEU A 84 -1.79 -9.38 -6.60
C LEU A 84 -0.29 -9.09 -6.67
N ARG A 85 0.52 -10.08 -7.04
CA ARG A 85 1.96 -9.88 -7.27
C ARG A 85 2.21 -8.86 -8.38
N TYR A 86 1.56 -9.00 -9.54
CA TYR A 86 1.72 -8.06 -10.65
C TYR A 86 1.17 -6.68 -10.33
N MET A 87 0.06 -6.56 -9.59
CA MET A 87 -0.43 -5.25 -9.11
C MET A 87 0.63 -4.52 -8.29
N LYS A 88 1.27 -5.22 -7.35
CA LYS A 88 2.36 -4.65 -6.55
C LYS A 88 3.57 -4.25 -7.41
N GLU A 89 3.97 -5.11 -8.36
CA GLU A 89 5.07 -4.81 -9.30
C GLU A 89 4.75 -3.58 -10.17
N ASN A 90 3.51 -3.46 -10.65
CA ASN A 90 3.07 -2.34 -11.48
C ASN A 90 3.07 -1.03 -10.69
N ILE A 91 2.56 -1.01 -9.46
CA ILE A 91 2.61 0.17 -8.58
C ILE A 91 4.06 0.59 -8.31
N ASN A 92 4.93 -0.35 -7.96
CA ASN A 92 6.35 -0.06 -7.71
C ASN A 92 7.05 0.50 -8.96
N ARG A 93 6.69 0.01 -10.15
CA ARG A 93 7.19 0.53 -11.43
C ARG A 93 6.70 1.95 -11.68
N ALA A 94 5.41 2.22 -11.44
CA ALA A 94 4.80 3.52 -11.68
C ALA A 94 5.44 4.66 -10.89
N VAL A 95 5.98 4.37 -9.72
CA VAL A 95 6.69 5.36 -8.88
C VAL A 95 7.96 5.90 -9.55
N ASN A 96 8.61 5.11 -10.44
CA ASN A 96 9.94 5.43 -10.97
C ASN A 96 10.04 5.35 -12.51
N SER A 97 8.91 5.21 -13.22
CA SER A 97 8.91 5.00 -14.68
C SER A 97 7.95 5.95 -15.40
N ASP A 98 8.16 6.10 -16.70
CA ASP A 98 7.25 6.83 -17.59
C ASP A 98 5.99 6.00 -17.92
N LEU A 99 4.96 6.69 -18.43
CA LEU A 99 3.67 6.07 -18.78
C LEU A 99 3.81 4.92 -19.79
N LYS A 100 4.67 5.07 -20.81
CA LYS A 100 4.84 4.05 -21.86
C LYS A 100 5.40 2.75 -21.26
N THR A 101 6.37 2.87 -20.38
CA THR A 101 6.97 1.75 -19.65
C THR A 101 5.94 1.08 -18.72
N CYS A 102 5.12 1.86 -18.04
CA CYS A 102 4.02 1.35 -17.20
C CYS A 102 3.01 0.58 -18.02
N LEU A 103 2.47 1.16 -19.10
CA LEU A 103 1.48 0.51 -19.98
C LEU A 103 2.03 -0.80 -20.57
N SER A 104 3.29 -0.81 -21.00
CA SER A 104 3.93 -2.02 -21.51
C SER A 104 4.06 -3.11 -20.45
N GLY A 105 4.33 -2.72 -19.20
CA GLY A 105 4.39 -3.63 -18.05
C GLY A 105 3.02 -4.20 -17.69
N GLU A 106 2.01 -3.35 -17.65
CA GLU A 106 0.62 -3.75 -17.36
C GLU A 106 0.07 -4.70 -18.42
N ALA A 107 0.30 -4.43 -19.71
CA ALA A 107 -0.13 -5.32 -20.79
C ALA A 107 0.48 -6.72 -20.66
N ARG A 108 1.77 -6.81 -20.35
CA ARG A 108 2.43 -8.10 -20.09
C ARG A 108 1.85 -8.82 -18.87
N ALA A 109 1.66 -8.09 -17.77
CA ALA A 109 1.09 -8.63 -16.55
C ALA A 109 -0.34 -9.15 -16.77
N LEU A 110 -1.17 -8.38 -17.50
CA LEU A 110 -2.53 -8.77 -17.88
C LEU A 110 -2.54 -10.09 -18.65
N MET A 111 -1.67 -10.23 -19.66
CA MET A 111 -1.55 -11.46 -20.46
C MET A 111 -1.09 -12.66 -19.63
N GLN A 112 -0.26 -12.45 -18.62
CA GLN A 112 0.13 -13.54 -17.72
C GLN A 112 -1.03 -13.92 -16.78
N CYS A 113 -1.74 -12.96 -16.23
CA CYS A 113 -2.89 -13.20 -15.36
C CYS A 113 -4.02 -13.92 -16.09
N SER A 114 -4.31 -13.54 -17.36
CA SER A 114 -5.41 -14.13 -18.14
C SER A 114 -5.24 -15.63 -18.39
N ARG A 115 -4.03 -16.17 -18.26
CA ARG A 115 -3.73 -17.58 -18.46
C ARG A 115 -3.82 -18.42 -17.17
N THR A 116 -4.03 -17.78 -16.02
CA THR A 116 -4.08 -18.46 -14.73
C THR A 116 -5.42 -19.14 -14.47
N ASP A 117 -5.41 -20.15 -13.63
CA ASP A 117 -6.64 -20.80 -13.17
C ASP A 117 -7.46 -19.87 -12.27
N ASP A 118 -6.81 -18.96 -11.53
CA ASP A 118 -7.48 -17.90 -10.76
C ASP A 118 -8.34 -17.01 -11.69
N HIS A 119 -7.82 -16.62 -12.86
CA HIS A 119 -8.61 -15.84 -13.82
C HIS A 119 -9.81 -16.63 -14.37
N LYS A 120 -9.61 -17.89 -14.73
CA LYS A 120 -10.70 -18.77 -15.18
C LYS A 120 -11.78 -18.94 -14.13
N GLU A 121 -11.37 -19.13 -12.87
CA GLU A 121 -12.28 -19.20 -11.74
C GLU A 121 -13.04 -17.88 -11.53
N ALA A 122 -12.35 -16.74 -11.59
CA ALA A 122 -13.00 -15.44 -11.47
C ALA A 122 -14.07 -15.21 -12.54
N VAL A 123 -13.79 -15.55 -13.79
CA VAL A 123 -14.75 -15.46 -14.91
C VAL A 123 -15.95 -16.39 -14.66
N ARG A 124 -15.70 -17.64 -14.27
CA ARG A 124 -16.77 -18.60 -13.95
C ARG A 124 -17.65 -18.11 -12.82
N ALA A 125 -17.04 -17.70 -11.71
CA ALA A 125 -17.75 -17.18 -10.54
C ALA A 125 -18.60 -15.95 -10.87
N PHE A 126 -18.09 -15.06 -11.72
CA PHE A 126 -18.85 -13.90 -12.20
C PHE A 126 -20.11 -14.33 -13.00
N MET A 127 -19.98 -15.27 -13.92
CA MET A 127 -21.13 -15.78 -14.69
C MET A 127 -22.16 -16.50 -13.81
N GLU A 128 -21.69 -17.21 -12.79
CA GLU A 128 -22.51 -17.92 -11.82
C GLU A 128 -23.04 -17.04 -10.68
N LYS A 129 -22.69 -15.74 -10.66
CA LYS A 129 -23.06 -14.75 -9.62
C LYS A 129 -22.72 -15.20 -8.20
N ARG A 130 -21.57 -15.83 -8.02
CA ARG A 130 -21.01 -16.24 -6.73
C ARG A 130 -19.65 -15.64 -6.47
N PRO A 131 -19.17 -15.60 -5.21
CA PRO A 131 -17.81 -15.25 -4.91
C PRO A 131 -16.82 -16.23 -5.55
N PRO A 132 -15.68 -15.75 -6.11
CA PRO A 132 -14.61 -16.61 -6.59
C PRO A 132 -13.85 -17.26 -5.43
N ILE A 133 -13.32 -18.45 -5.66
CA ILE A 133 -12.47 -19.17 -4.71
C ILE A 133 -11.09 -19.29 -5.33
N PHE A 134 -10.16 -18.45 -4.87
CA PHE A 134 -8.78 -18.45 -5.32
C PHE A 134 -7.90 -19.32 -4.44
N ASN A 135 -6.76 -19.72 -4.98
CA ASN A 135 -5.66 -20.33 -4.26
C ASN A 135 -6.06 -21.56 -3.47
N ASN A 136 -6.12 -22.62 -4.11
CA ASN A 136 -6.10 -23.88 -3.40
C ASN A 136 -4.86 -23.93 -2.51
N PRO A 137 -5.00 -24.16 -1.22
CA PRO A 137 -3.86 -24.36 -0.35
C PRO A 137 -3.07 -25.57 -0.89
N ARG A 138 -1.79 -25.36 -1.04
CA ARG A 138 -0.84 -26.41 -1.27
C ARG A 138 -0.11 -26.70 0.01
#